data_9b5f434c83eb7219d2e042d94a49ffe0
#
_entry.id   9b5f434c83eb7219d2e042d94a49ffe0
#
_cell.length_a   1.000
_cell.length_b   1.000
_cell.length_c   1.000
_cell.angle_alpha   90.00
_cell.angle_beta   90.00
_cell.angle_gamma   90.00
#
_symmetry.space_group_name_H-M   'P 1'
#
loop_
_entity.id
_entity.type
_entity.pdbx_description
1 polymer ?
#
loop_
_entity_poly.entity_id
_entity_poly.type
_entity_poly.pdbx_seq_one_letter_code
_entity_poly.pdbx_strand_id
1 'polypeptide(L)'
;MARPIWWADWPSSRVSESLTILDVVKSGTVDFRLAGLLWILMEHRASVLVAAGPIWAGKTTILHVLLDFLPPGVQRVPLRGYAEDFKFFNDYKPDNTYLVSEEISNHSYEYLWGRQVVKAFELLPQGYALGSTIHARDVREVAYVLHRILGVPLPLIARLGVVVTLQAVNSRSYYDEPVRRVDTVSIVNSADNGLVAQTLAARQLTDEEFVYPSEKALYNALSNRFALKYDRIFSEITRREKFLCELADKGISSRAEVRRAISDYYQSRFTGHSFR
;
A
#
# COMPACT_ATOMS: atom_id res chain seq x y z
N MET A 1 9.85 -13.34 21.40
CA MET A 1 8.60 -14.08 21.08
C MET A 1 7.86 -13.29 20.00
N ALA A 2 7.50 -13.93 18.87
CA ALA A 2 6.68 -13.28 17.84
C ALA A 2 5.36 -12.81 18.47
N ARG A 3 4.93 -11.58 18.17
CA ARG A 3 3.62 -11.09 18.58
C ARG A 3 2.54 -11.94 17.94
N PRO A 4 1.51 -12.41 18.66
CA PRO A 4 0.41 -13.13 18.04
C PRO A 4 -0.31 -12.22 17.03
N ILE A 5 -0.65 -12.78 15.89
CA ILE A 5 -1.37 -12.09 14.82
C ILE A 5 -2.85 -12.14 15.20
N TRP A 6 -3.33 -11.19 16.00
CA TRP A 6 -4.69 -11.11 16.52
C TRP A 6 -5.78 -11.05 15.46
N TRP A 7 -5.46 -10.40 14.35
CA TRP A 7 -6.41 -10.15 13.25
C TRP A 7 -6.53 -11.33 12.30
N ALA A 8 -5.68 -12.37 12.42
CA ALA A 8 -5.82 -13.60 11.65
C ALA A 8 -7.13 -14.37 11.98
N ASP A 9 -7.73 -14.09 13.14
CA ASP A 9 -8.96 -14.74 13.60
C ASP A 9 -10.23 -13.89 13.34
N TRP A 10 -10.08 -12.68 12.75
CA TRP A 10 -11.22 -11.80 12.50
C TRP A 10 -12.02 -12.22 11.28
N PRO A 11 -13.38 -12.32 11.34
CA PRO A 11 -14.22 -12.81 10.22
C PRO A 11 -14.10 -11.99 8.94
N SER A 12 -13.87 -10.65 9.03
CA SER A 12 -13.64 -9.79 7.87
C SER A 12 -12.24 -9.98 7.24
N SER A 13 -11.24 -10.44 8.02
CA SER A 13 -9.90 -10.72 7.53
C SER A 13 -9.87 -11.96 6.61
N ARG A 14 -10.69 -12.97 6.88
CA ARG A 14 -10.66 -14.23 6.13
C ARG A 14 -10.98 -14.07 4.64
N VAL A 15 -11.92 -13.19 4.28
CA VAL A 15 -12.26 -12.94 2.86
C VAL A 15 -11.20 -12.08 2.20
N SER A 16 -10.71 -11.04 2.89
CA SER A 16 -9.62 -10.19 2.36
C SER A 16 -8.29 -10.94 2.28
N GLU A 17 -8.06 -11.93 3.14
CA GLU A 17 -6.86 -12.77 3.12
C GLU A 17 -6.84 -13.82 2.01
N SER A 18 -7.96 -14.14 1.39
CA SER A 18 -8.03 -15.07 0.26
C SER A 18 -7.70 -14.42 -1.08
N LEU A 19 -7.99 -13.12 -1.25
CA LEU A 19 -7.81 -12.42 -2.52
C LEU A 19 -6.34 -12.10 -2.81
N THR A 20 -6.02 -12.19 -4.09
CA THR A 20 -4.68 -11.95 -4.64
C THR A 20 -4.64 -10.68 -5.49
N ILE A 21 -3.45 -10.23 -5.87
CA ILE A 21 -3.31 -9.15 -6.86
C ILE A 21 -3.97 -9.52 -8.19
N LEU A 22 -3.96 -10.80 -8.57
CA LEU A 22 -4.58 -11.24 -9.82
C LEU A 22 -6.10 -11.13 -9.77
N ASP A 23 -6.72 -11.39 -8.61
CA ASP A 23 -8.16 -11.18 -8.42
C ASP A 23 -8.51 -9.70 -8.48
N VAL A 24 -7.68 -8.84 -7.89
CA VAL A 24 -7.84 -7.38 -7.89
C VAL A 24 -7.71 -6.81 -9.31
N VAL A 25 -6.80 -7.36 -10.12
CA VAL A 25 -6.70 -7.01 -11.55
C VAL A 25 -7.89 -7.53 -12.34
N LYS A 26 -8.25 -8.80 -12.15
CA LYS A 26 -9.39 -9.43 -12.84
C LYS A 26 -10.71 -8.70 -12.57
N SER A 27 -10.89 -8.17 -11.37
CA SER A 27 -12.07 -7.35 -11.02
C SER A 27 -12.04 -5.94 -11.63
N GLY A 28 -10.95 -5.55 -12.29
CA GLY A 28 -10.73 -4.20 -12.82
C GLY A 28 -10.49 -3.14 -11.75
N THR A 29 -10.18 -3.54 -10.52
CA THR A 29 -9.87 -2.59 -9.43
C THR A 29 -8.54 -1.87 -9.69
N VAL A 30 -7.54 -2.56 -10.24
CA VAL A 30 -6.29 -2.03 -10.81
C VAL A 30 -6.00 -2.72 -12.14
N ASP A 31 -5.12 -2.15 -12.97
CA ASP A 31 -4.54 -2.85 -14.12
C ASP A 31 -3.18 -3.48 -13.78
N PHE A 32 -2.62 -4.28 -14.67
CA PHE A 32 -1.33 -4.93 -14.47
C PHE A 32 -0.16 -3.94 -14.35
N ARG A 33 -0.22 -2.83 -15.08
CA ARG A 33 0.81 -1.78 -15.02
C ARG A 33 0.83 -1.10 -13.66
N LEU A 34 -0.35 -0.75 -13.13
CA LEU A 34 -0.47 -0.19 -11.78
C LEU A 34 -0.03 -1.21 -10.73
N ALA A 35 -0.38 -2.48 -10.87
CA ALA A 35 0.09 -3.54 -9.99
C ALA A 35 1.63 -3.63 -9.99
N GLY A 36 2.27 -3.53 -11.16
CA GLY A 36 3.73 -3.48 -11.28
C GLY A 36 4.36 -2.25 -10.62
N LEU A 37 3.75 -1.08 -10.75
CA LEU A 37 4.18 0.14 -10.06
C LEU A 37 4.05 0.02 -8.54
N LEU A 38 2.90 -0.44 -8.05
CA LEU A 38 2.65 -0.67 -6.61
C LEU A 38 3.64 -1.69 -6.04
N TRP A 39 3.97 -2.74 -6.79
CA TRP A 39 4.98 -3.70 -6.38
C TRP A 39 6.35 -3.06 -6.18
N ILE A 40 6.80 -2.18 -7.09
CA ILE A 40 8.07 -1.43 -6.91
C ILE A 40 8.03 -0.59 -5.63
N LEU A 41 6.94 0.10 -5.36
CA LEU A 41 6.79 0.90 -4.15
C LEU A 41 6.91 0.03 -2.89
N MET A 42 6.28 -1.14 -2.89
CA MET A 42 6.36 -2.09 -1.76
C MET A 42 7.74 -2.76 -1.64
N GLU A 43 8.43 -3.02 -2.75
CA GLU A 43 9.83 -3.50 -2.72
C GLU A 43 10.74 -2.53 -1.97
N HIS A 44 10.51 -1.22 -2.15
CA HIS A 44 11.22 -0.16 -1.42
C HIS A 44 10.60 0.18 -0.07
N ARG A 45 9.73 -0.67 0.44
CA ARG A 45 9.04 -0.50 1.72
C ARG A 45 8.37 0.86 1.87
N ALA A 46 7.71 1.35 0.80
CA ALA A 46 6.93 2.56 0.88
C ALA A 46 5.88 2.45 1.99
N SER A 47 5.81 3.43 2.88
CA SER A 47 4.68 3.50 3.82
C SER A 47 3.41 3.81 3.05
N VAL A 48 2.37 2.99 3.21
CA VAL A 48 1.13 3.07 2.44
C VAL A 48 -0.07 3.35 3.33
N LEU A 49 -0.89 4.32 2.91
CA LEU A 49 -2.26 4.46 3.40
C LEU A 49 -3.25 4.17 2.28
N VAL A 50 -4.16 3.24 2.54
CA VAL A 50 -5.27 2.95 1.64
C VAL A 50 -6.51 3.66 2.17
N ALA A 51 -7.01 4.62 1.40
CA ALA A 51 -8.09 5.52 1.80
C ALA A 51 -9.37 5.29 0.99
N ALA A 52 -10.51 5.40 1.64
CA ALA A 52 -11.81 5.48 0.99
C ALA A 52 -12.81 6.18 1.91
N GLY A 53 -13.72 6.97 1.32
CA GLY A 53 -14.83 7.56 2.06
C GLY A 53 -15.84 6.51 2.54
N PRO A 54 -16.39 5.65 1.65
CA PRO A 54 -17.38 4.65 2.02
C PRO A 54 -16.80 3.49 2.83
N ILE A 55 -17.64 2.93 3.71
CA ILE A 55 -17.40 1.63 4.34
C ILE A 55 -17.48 0.54 3.25
N TRP A 56 -16.73 -0.55 3.41
CA TRP A 56 -16.69 -1.70 2.48
C TRP A 56 -16.09 -1.40 1.09
N ALA A 57 -15.36 -0.30 0.93
CA ALA A 57 -14.71 0.07 -0.34
C ALA A 57 -13.51 -0.82 -0.72
N GLY A 58 -13.17 -1.85 0.07
CA GLY A 58 -12.06 -2.77 -0.22
C GLY A 58 -10.70 -2.31 0.28
N LYS A 59 -10.62 -1.32 1.17
CA LYS A 59 -9.35 -0.79 1.74
C LYS A 59 -8.44 -1.89 2.28
N THR A 60 -8.97 -2.72 3.18
CA THR A 60 -8.22 -3.80 3.84
C THR A 60 -7.72 -4.83 2.83
N THR A 61 -8.56 -5.17 1.83
CA THR A 61 -8.16 -6.08 0.73
C THR A 61 -6.96 -5.53 -0.03
N ILE A 62 -7.01 -4.27 -0.44
CA ILE A 62 -5.88 -3.63 -1.15
C ILE A 62 -4.65 -3.58 -0.27
N LEU A 63 -4.76 -3.20 1.01
CA LEU A 63 -3.63 -3.20 1.92
C LEU A 63 -2.97 -4.59 2.00
N HIS A 64 -3.76 -5.65 2.22
CA HIS A 64 -3.22 -7.01 2.34
C HIS A 64 -2.58 -7.52 1.05
N VAL A 65 -3.15 -7.19 -0.10
CA VAL A 65 -2.58 -7.53 -1.41
C VAL A 65 -1.25 -6.79 -1.63
N LEU A 66 -1.16 -5.52 -1.25
CA LEU A 66 0.08 -4.76 -1.32
C LEU A 66 1.16 -5.32 -0.39
N LEU A 67 0.79 -5.75 0.81
CA LEU A 67 1.73 -6.37 1.74
C LEU A 67 2.36 -7.66 1.16
N ASP A 68 1.69 -8.38 0.26
CA ASP A 68 2.24 -9.57 -0.38
C ASP A 68 3.37 -9.27 -1.37
N PHE A 69 3.53 -8.01 -1.77
CA PHE A 69 4.66 -7.53 -2.57
C PHE A 69 5.92 -7.19 -1.75
N LEU A 70 5.86 -7.22 -0.43
CA LEU A 70 7.05 -6.95 0.39
C LEU A 70 8.15 -8.00 0.13
N PRO A 71 9.42 -7.57 0.07
CA PRO A 71 10.55 -8.48 -0.12
C PRO A 71 10.58 -9.59 0.93
N PRO A 72 11.06 -10.80 0.56
CA PRO A 72 11.34 -11.84 1.53
C PRO A 72 12.26 -11.34 2.64
N GLY A 73 11.94 -11.68 3.88
CA GLY A 73 12.74 -11.27 5.04
C GLY A 73 12.25 -9.96 5.70
N VAL A 74 11.43 -9.15 5.05
CA VAL A 74 10.79 -8.00 5.71
C VAL A 74 9.78 -8.50 6.75
N GLN A 75 9.96 -8.06 7.99
CA GLN A 75 9.14 -8.48 9.11
C GLN A 75 7.90 -7.60 9.23
N ARG A 76 6.71 -8.21 9.20
CA ARG A 76 5.45 -7.50 9.40
C ARG A 76 5.12 -7.52 10.88
N VAL A 77 5.04 -6.34 11.49
CA VAL A 77 4.73 -6.19 12.92
C VAL A 77 3.35 -5.55 13.07
N PRO A 78 2.35 -6.30 13.55
CA PRO A 78 1.03 -5.74 13.79
C PRO A 78 1.05 -4.77 14.97
N LEU A 79 0.44 -3.60 14.78
CA LEU A 79 0.19 -2.62 15.84
C LEU A 79 -1.14 -2.94 16.53
N ARG A 80 -1.16 -2.81 17.87
CA ARG A 80 -2.27 -3.27 18.72
C ARG A 80 -3.29 -2.17 19.04
N GLY A 81 -3.48 -1.23 18.12
CA GLY A 81 -4.45 -0.16 18.28
C GLY A 81 -4.20 0.71 19.50
N TYR A 82 -5.23 0.93 20.32
CA TYR A 82 -5.10 1.70 21.56
C TYR A 82 -4.14 1.09 22.61
N ALA A 83 -3.98 -0.22 22.60
CA ALA A 83 -3.08 -0.94 23.51
C ALA A 83 -1.61 -0.95 23.00
N GLU A 84 -1.28 -0.26 21.90
CA GLU A 84 0.07 -0.24 21.38
C GLU A 84 1.02 0.52 22.32
N ASP A 85 2.04 -0.20 22.77
CA ASP A 85 3.08 0.31 23.67
C ASP A 85 4.44 0.52 23.00
N PHE A 86 4.53 0.13 21.72
CA PHE A 86 5.73 0.24 20.88
C PHE A 86 6.99 -0.46 21.45
N LYS A 87 6.84 -1.42 22.38
CA LYS A 87 7.98 -2.14 22.97
C LYS A 87 8.68 -3.13 22.05
N PHE A 88 8.31 -3.16 20.77
CA PHE A 88 8.92 -4.04 19.76
C PHE A 88 10.31 -3.58 19.30
N PHE A 89 10.75 -2.37 19.64
CA PHE A 89 12.04 -1.81 19.22
C PHE A 89 13.25 -2.68 19.56
N ASN A 90 13.18 -3.45 20.62
CA ASN A 90 14.28 -4.33 21.03
C ASN A 90 14.39 -5.59 20.16
N ASP A 91 13.30 -5.96 19.49
CA ASP A 91 13.19 -7.22 18.76
C ASP A 91 13.27 -7.03 17.24
N TYR A 92 13.02 -5.82 16.73
CA TYR A 92 12.85 -5.56 15.30
C TYR A 92 13.66 -4.35 14.84
N LYS A 93 14.51 -4.57 13.82
CA LYS A 93 15.33 -3.51 13.23
C LYS A 93 14.50 -2.64 12.28
N PRO A 94 14.66 -1.30 12.31
CA PRO A 94 13.86 -0.39 11.48
C PRO A 94 13.92 -0.69 9.97
N ASP A 95 15.13 -0.97 9.46
CA ASP A 95 15.41 -1.19 8.05
C ASP A 95 14.83 -2.49 7.49
N ASN A 96 14.33 -3.37 8.34
CA ASN A 96 13.72 -4.66 7.96
C ASN A 96 12.31 -4.84 8.54
N THR A 97 11.68 -3.79 9.02
CA THR A 97 10.37 -3.87 9.69
C THR A 97 9.33 -3.03 8.97
N TYR A 98 8.18 -3.65 8.74
CA TYR A 98 6.99 -3.04 8.20
C TYR A 98 5.86 -3.12 9.24
N LEU A 99 5.50 -1.99 9.80
CA LEU A 99 4.42 -1.88 10.79
C LEU A 99 3.08 -1.98 10.06
N VAL A 100 2.14 -2.72 10.61
CA VAL A 100 0.82 -2.89 10.01
C VAL A 100 -0.25 -2.56 11.03
N SER A 101 -1.13 -1.63 10.68
CA SER A 101 -2.36 -1.37 11.42
C SER A 101 -3.54 -1.58 10.48
N GLU A 102 -4.58 -2.27 10.95
CA GLU A 102 -5.79 -2.50 10.15
C GLU A 102 -6.41 -1.19 9.70
N GLU A 103 -6.61 -0.25 10.62
CA GLU A 103 -7.22 1.02 10.31
C GLU A 103 -6.77 2.14 11.26
N ILE A 104 -6.65 3.34 10.73
CA ILE A 104 -6.55 4.57 11.52
C ILE A 104 -7.97 5.11 11.69
N SER A 105 -8.59 4.77 12.82
CA SER A 105 -9.91 5.26 13.20
C SER A 105 -10.19 5.01 14.69
N ASN A 106 -11.24 5.63 15.22
CA ASN A 106 -11.70 5.45 16.59
C ASN A 106 -12.88 4.47 16.73
N HIS A 107 -13.18 3.71 15.68
CA HIS A 107 -14.34 2.82 15.65
C HIS A 107 -14.13 1.51 16.44
N SER A 108 -12.87 1.13 16.71
CA SER A 108 -12.52 -0.06 17.47
C SER A 108 -11.26 0.16 18.30
N TYR A 109 -11.13 -0.56 19.41
CA TYR A 109 -9.91 -0.58 20.25
C TYR A 109 -8.70 -1.20 19.52
N GLU A 110 -8.92 -2.00 18.52
CA GLU A 110 -7.89 -2.64 17.70
C GLU A 110 -7.30 -1.69 16.66
N TYR A 111 -8.00 -0.60 16.39
CA TYR A 111 -7.59 0.41 15.42
C TYR A 111 -6.68 1.46 16.04
N LEU A 112 -5.75 1.96 15.26
CA LEU A 112 -4.81 2.95 15.70
C LEU A 112 -5.48 4.33 15.73
N TRP A 113 -5.39 5.04 16.88
CA TRP A 113 -5.99 6.35 17.03
C TRP A 113 -5.22 7.25 18.02
N GLY A 114 -5.41 8.56 17.88
CA GLY A 114 -4.86 9.56 18.80
C GLY A 114 -3.32 9.53 18.84
N ARG A 115 -2.75 9.51 20.04
CA ARG A 115 -1.30 9.56 20.26
C ARG A 115 -0.54 8.38 19.65
N GLN A 116 -1.15 7.22 19.53
CA GLN A 116 -0.53 6.05 18.92
C GLN A 116 -0.27 6.27 17.43
N VAL A 117 -1.15 7.03 16.73
CA VAL A 117 -0.90 7.41 15.34
C VAL A 117 0.32 8.31 15.25
N VAL A 118 0.42 9.36 16.07
CA VAL A 118 1.58 10.26 16.09
C VAL A 118 2.86 9.47 16.31
N LYS A 119 2.89 8.59 17.34
CA LYS A 119 4.05 7.73 17.60
C LYS A 119 4.41 6.82 16.44
N ALA A 120 3.43 6.20 15.77
CA ALA A 120 3.70 5.38 14.59
C ALA A 120 4.36 6.20 13.47
N PHE A 121 3.93 7.43 13.25
CA PHE A 121 4.53 8.33 12.28
C PHE A 121 5.93 8.83 12.69
N GLU A 122 6.22 8.99 13.97
CA GLU A 122 7.57 9.31 14.49
C GLU A 122 8.60 8.22 14.23
N LEU A 123 8.17 7.00 13.89
CA LEU A 123 9.06 5.89 13.52
C LEU A 123 9.50 5.93 12.06
N LEU A 124 8.75 6.58 11.17
CA LEU A 124 9.06 6.61 9.74
C LEU A 124 10.44 7.24 9.45
N PRO A 125 10.85 8.36 10.07
CA PRO A 125 12.21 8.89 9.91
C PRO A 125 13.30 7.97 10.43
N GLN A 126 12.99 7.03 11.32
CA GLN A 126 13.93 6.06 11.89
C GLN A 126 14.16 4.85 10.97
N GLY A 127 13.45 4.76 9.84
CA GLY A 127 13.59 3.68 8.87
C GLY A 127 12.48 2.61 8.92
N TYR A 128 11.54 2.71 9.86
CA TYR A 128 10.32 1.88 9.82
C TYR A 128 9.43 2.29 8.67
N ALA A 129 8.65 1.34 8.15
CA ALA A 129 7.56 1.61 7.22
C ALA A 129 6.22 1.26 7.85
N LEU A 130 5.14 1.87 7.37
CA LEU A 130 3.80 1.70 7.92
C LEU A 130 2.79 1.43 6.80
N GLY A 131 1.96 0.40 6.98
CA GLY A 131 0.78 0.15 6.16
C GLY A 131 -0.47 0.22 7.01
N SER A 132 -1.46 0.98 6.56
CA SER A 132 -2.76 1.07 7.23
C SER A 132 -3.86 1.49 6.26
N THR A 133 -5.11 1.38 6.73
CA THR A 133 -6.25 1.98 6.04
C THR A 133 -6.76 3.20 6.81
N ILE A 134 -7.49 4.08 6.13
CA ILE A 134 -8.08 5.27 6.73
C ILE A 134 -9.38 5.64 6.02
N HIS A 135 -10.34 6.19 6.77
CA HIS A 135 -11.55 6.77 6.20
C HIS A 135 -11.26 8.19 5.72
N ALA A 136 -11.04 8.33 4.41
CA ALA A 136 -10.86 9.62 3.74
C ALA A 136 -11.13 9.43 2.24
N ARG A 137 -11.73 10.41 1.59
CA ARG A 137 -12.12 10.34 0.17
C ARG A 137 -10.96 10.58 -0.78
N ASP A 138 -10.03 11.42 -0.37
CA ASP A 138 -8.89 11.84 -1.17
C ASP A 138 -7.66 12.15 -0.29
N VAL A 139 -6.54 12.44 -0.93
CA VAL A 139 -5.27 12.75 -0.26
C VAL A 139 -5.35 13.99 0.63
N ARG A 140 -6.18 14.97 0.29
CA ARG A 140 -6.35 16.19 1.10
C ARG A 140 -7.07 15.87 2.39
N GLU A 141 -8.10 15.04 2.32
CA GLU A 141 -8.82 14.57 3.51
C GLU A 141 -7.92 13.67 4.38
N VAL A 142 -7.08 12.81 3.79
CA VAL A 142 -6.04 12.06 4.53
C VAL A 142 -5.13 13.03 5.29
N ALA A 143 -4.59 14.05 4.62
CA ALA A 143 -3.73 15.04 5.26
C ALA A 143 -4.45 15.82 6.36
N TYR A 144 -5.73 16.18 6.14
CA TYR A 144 -6.57 16.86 7.12
C TYR A 144 -6.77 16.02 8.38
N VAL A 145 -7.16 14.74 8.22
CA VAL A 145 -7.39 13.83 9.35
C VAL A 145 -6.09 13.63 10.14
N LEU A 146 -4.99 13.35 9.46
CA LEU A 146 -3.70 13.13 10.12
C LEU A 146 -3.20 14.39 10.84
N HIS A 147 -3.24 15.55 10.17
CA HIS A 147 -2.67 16.77 10.72
C HIS A 147 -3.61 17.47 11.70
N ARG A 148 -4.87 17.75 11.29
CA ARG A 148 -5.78 18.60 12.06
C ARG A 148 -6.52 17.83 13.15
N ILE A 149 -6.84 16.56 12.92
CA ILE A 149 -7.59 15.76 13.89
C ILE A 149 -6.64 15.00 14.81
N LEU A 150 -5.61 14.36 14.24
CA LEU A 150 -4.70 13.50 14.99
C LEU A 150 -3.41 14.17 15.46
N GLY A 151 -3.13 15.39 14.98
CA GLY A 151 -1.97 16.18 15.40
C GLY A 151 -0.64 15.68 14.84
N VAL A 152 -0.64 14.86 13.77
CA VAL A 152 0.60 14.43 13.12
C VAL A 152 1.29 15.61 12.47
N PRO A 153 2.57 15.89 12.76
CA PRO A 153 3.34 16.95 12.12
C PRO A 153 3.43 16.77 10.60
N LEU A 154 3.28 17.86 9.84
CA LEU A 154 3.36 17.81 8.36
C LEU A 154 4.65 17.13 7.83
N PRO A 155 5.85 17.38 8.39
CA PRO A 155 7.05 16.68 7.96
C PRO A 155 7.01 15.16 8.12
N LEU A 156 6.25 14.65 9.11
CA LEU A 156 6.06 13.22 9.30
C LEU A 156 5.04 12.66 8.30
N ILE A 157 3.97 13.41 7.97
CA ILE A 157 3.03 13.02 6.93
C ILE A 157 3.73 12.93 5.57
N ALA A 158 4.63 13.86 5.28
CA ALA A 158 5.45 13.81 4.08
C ALA A 158 6.39 12.59 4.01
N ARG A 159 6.54 11.81 5.08
CA ARG A 159 7.23 10.51 5.07
C ARG A 159 6.37 9.36 4.57
N LEU A 160 5.06 9.56 4.39
CA LEU A 160 4.24 8.58 3.68
C LEU A 160 4.81 8.36 2.27
N GLY A 161 5.03 7.11 1.93
CA GLY A 161 5.50 6.74 0.59
C GLY A 161 4.41 6.88 -0.45
N VAL A 162 3.20 6.45 -0.11
CA VAL A 162 2.08 6.46 -1.05
C VAL A 162 0.73 6.49 -0.34
N VAL A 163 -0.21 7.19 -0.94
CA VAL A 163 -1.64 7.13 -0.61
C VAL A 163 -2.38 6.54 -1.80
N VAL A 164 -3.13 5.48 -1.57
CA VAL A 164 -4.00 4.83 -2.55
C VAL A 164 -5.44 5.17 -2.19
N THR A 165 -6.16 5.88 -3.02
CA THR A 165 -7.58 6.17 -2.80
C THR A 165 -8.46 5.20 -3.57
N LEU A 166 -9.59 4.79 -2.96
CA LEU A 166 -10.57 3.92 -3.59
C LEU A 166 -11.92 4.60 -3.66
N GLN A 167 -12.64 4.27 -4.73
CA GLN A 167 -14.05 4.58 -4.89
C GLN A 167 -14.86 3.27 -4.91
N ALA A 168 -16.02 3.33 -4.27
CA ALA A 168 -17.08 2.34 -4.46
C ALA A 168 -18.10 2.97 -5.43
N VAL A 169 -18.16 2.44 -6.64
CA VAL A 169 -19.13 2.87 -7.63
C VAL A 169 -20.36 1.98 -7.47
N ASN A 170 -21.52 2.59 -7.21
CA ASN A 170 -22.76 1.86 -7.15
C ASN A 170 -23.03 1.23 -8.53
N SER A 171 -23.29 -0.06 -8.54
CA SER A 171 -23.80 -0.74 -9.71
C SER A 171 -25.14 -0.12 -10.14
N ARG A 172 -25.51 -0.31 -11.42
CA ARG A 172 -26.78 0.19 -11.98
C ARG A 172 -28.01 -0.45 -11.32
N SER A 173 -27.83 -1.52 -10.56
CA SER A 173 -28.89 -2.21 -9.82
C SER A 173 -28.66 -2.09 -8.31
N TYR A 174 -29.73 -1.82 -7.58
CA TYR A 174 -29.74 -1.79 -6.11
C TYR A 174 -29.31 -3.13 -5.45
N TYR A 175 -29.41 -4.22 -6.21
CA TYR A 175 -29.09 -5.58 -5.75
C TYR A 175 -27.65 -6.02 -6.05
N ASP A 176 -26.89 -5.24 -6.84
CA ASP A 176 -25.53 -5.60 -7.19
C ASP A 176 -24.55 -5.09 -6.13
N GLU A 177 -23.51 -5.86 -5.86
CA GLU A 177 -22.41 -5.38 -5.02
C GLU A 177 -21.74 -4.15 -5.66
N PRO A 178 -21.34 -3.15 -4.84
CA PRO A 178 -20.66 -1.99 -5.36
C PRO A 178 -19.34 -2.39 -6.00
N VAL A 179 -19.10 -1.87 -7.19
CA VAL A 179 -17.84 -2.08 -7.91
C VAL A 179 -16.74 -1.25 -7.24
N ARG A 180 -15.70 -1.92 -6.80
CA ARG A 180 -14.56 -1.29 -6.11
C ARG A 180 -13.48 -0.93 -7.12
N ARG A 181 -12.98 0.29 -7.05
CA ARG A 181 -11.95 0.79 -7.97
C ARG A 181 -10.90 1.59 -7.21
N VAL A 182 -9.62 1.41 -7.56
CA VAL A 182 -8.61 2.39 -7.21
C VAL A 182 -8.90 3.65 -8.03
N ASP A 183 -8.95 4.78 -7.35
CA ASP A 183 -9.20 6.09 -7.96
C ASP A 183 -7.87 6.79 -8.28
N THR A 184 -7.04 7.01 -7.25
CA THR A 184 -5.71 7.61 -7.44
C THR A 184 -4.64 6.89 -6.62
N VAL A 185 -3.42 6.97 -7.12
CA VAL A 185 -2.20 6.62 -6.38
C VAL A 185 -1.30 7.85 -6.37
N SER A 186 -0.95 8.34 -5.19
CA SER A 186 -0.21 9.59 -5.05
C SER A 186 0.89 9.50 -4.00
N ILE A 187 2.03 10.17 -4.26
CA ILE A 187 3.08 10.44 -3.25
C ILE A 187 2.78 11.77 -2.58
N VAL A 188 3.01 11.84 -1.27
CA VAL A 188 2.88 13.07 -0.50
C VAL A 188 4.28 13.61 -0.17
N ASN A 189 4.56 14.85 -0.53
CA ASN A 189 5.84 15.52 -0.31
C ASN A 189 5.66 16.78 0.54
N SER A 190 6.72 17.18 1.23
CA SER A 190 6.77 18.52 1.86
C SER A 190 6.91 19.60 0.81
N ALA A 191 6.24 20.73 1.05
CA ALA A 191 6.43 21.99 0.34
C ALA A 191 6.58 23.12 1.35
N ASP A 192 7.02 24.30 0.89
CA ASP A 192 7.27 25.46 1.77
C ASP A 192 6.06 25.84 2.62
N ASN A 193 4.86 25.69 2.07
CA ASN A 193 3.59 26.05 2.73
C ASN A 193 2.71 24.84 3.09
N GLY A 194 3.28 23.63 3.22
CA GLY A 194 2.49 22.46 3.61
C GLY A 194 2.86 21.16 2.93
N LEU A 195 1.86 20.46 2.41
CA LEU A 195 2.01 19.19 1.70
C LEU A 195 1.56 19.32 0.24
N VAL A 196 2.30 18.69 -0.65
CA VAL A 196 1.93 18.56 -2.07
C VAL A 196 1.77 17.08 -2.40
N ALA A 197 0.64 16.73 -3.01
CA ALA A 197 0.41 15.40 -3.55
C ALA A 197 0.83 15.37 -5.02
N GLN A 198 1.62 14.36 -5.38
CA GLN A 198 2.01 14.09 -6.75
C GLN A 198 1.37 12.77 -7.19
N THR A 199 0.45 12.84 -8.15
CA THR A 199 -0.26 11.67 -8.66
C THR A 199 0.66 10.82 -9.53
N LEU A 200 0.70 9.52 -9.26
CA LEU A 200 1.44 8.51 -10.02
C LEU A 200 0.53 7.77 -11.01
N ALA A 201 -0.73 7.63 -10.67
CA ALA A 201 -1.76 7.05 -11.52
C ALA A 201 -3.13 7.59 -11.07
N ALA A 202 -4.02 7.81 -12.02
CA ALA A 202 -5.41 8.19 -11.77
C ALA A 202 -6.33 7.45 -12.73
N ARG A 203 -7.49 7.02 -12.24
CA ARG A 203 -8.54 6.42 -13.08
C ARG A 203 -9.29 7.50 -13.84
N GLN A 204 -9.53 7.30 -15.13
CA GLN A 204 -10.48 8.12 -15.88
C GLN A 204 -11.90 7.62 -15.66
N LEU A 205 -12.84 8.57 -15.51
CA LEU A 205 -14.25 8.25 -15.29
C LEU A 205 -14.97 7.79 -16.58
N THR A 206 -14.41 8.09 -17.75
CA THR A 206 -15.07 7.88 -19.05
C THR A 206 -14.91 6.45 -19.59
N ASP A 207 -13.74 5.87 -19.44
CA ASP A 207 -13.36 4.58 -20.03
C ASP A 207 -12.84 3.56 -19.01
N GLU A 208 -12.83 3.95 -17.74
CA GLU A 208 -12.30 3.16 -16.62
C GLU A 208 -10.80 2.81 -16.72
N GLU A 209 -10.06 3.44 -17.63
CA GLU A 209 -8.61 3.23 -17.78
C GLU A 209 -7.81 4.07 -16.78
N PHE A 210 -6.56 3.64 -16.52
CA PHE A 210 -5.63 4.42 -15.73
C PHE A 210 -4.80 5.34 -16.61
N VAL A 211 -4.73 6.61 -16.21
CA VAL A 211 -3.84 7.60 -16.78
C VAL A 211 -2.62 7.77 -15.89
N TYR A 212 -1.47 7.78 -16.52
CA TYR A 212 -0.18 7.95 -15.87
C TYR A 212 0.43 9.29 -16.29
N PRO A 213 1.17 9.98 -15.40
CA PRO A 213 1.92 11.16 -15.77
C PRO A 213 2.99 10.79 -16.83
N SER A 214 3.59 11.81 -17.44
CA SER A 214 4.72 11.55 -18.35
C SER A 214 5.82 10.77 -17.64
N GLU A 215 6.59 9.98 -18.39
CA GLU A 215 7.68 9.17 -17.84
C GLU A 215 8.65 10.01 -17.00
N LYS A 216 8.98 11.22 -17.48
CA LYS A 216 9.83 12.16 -16.75
C LYS A 216 9.23 12.58 -15.40
N ALA A 217 7.91 12.84 -15.36
CA ALA A 217 7.23 13.24 -14.13
C ALA A 217 7.13 12.06 -13.14
N LEU A 218 6.81 10.87 -13.64
CA LEU A 218 6.79 9.64 -12.84
C LEU A 218 8.18 9.31 -12.27
N TYR A 219 9.22 9.41 -13.10
CA TYR A 219 10.60 9.23 -12.66
C TYR A 219 10.96 10.21 -11.54
N ASN A 220 10.74 11.51 -11.74
CA ASN A 220 11.07 12.51 -10.74
C ASN A 220 10.39 12.24 -9.39
N ALA A 221 9.12 11.82 -9.43
CA ALA A 221 8.37 11.47 -8.24
C ALA A 221 9.00 10.29 -7.48
N LEU A 222 9.37 9.25 -8.21
CA LEU A 222 9.89 8.00 -7.62
C LEU A 222 11.38 8.12 -7.22
N SER A 223 12.22 8.77 -8.05
CA SER A 223 13.64 8.89 -7.79
C SER A 223 13.95 9.75 -6.56
N ASN A 224 13.22 10.86 -6.39
CA ASN A 224 13.36 11.74 -5.23
C ASN A 224 13.01 11.03 -3.92
N ARG A 225 12.12 10.04 -3.97
CA ARG A 225 11.63 9.34 -2.80
C ARG A 225 12.36 8.04 -2.50
N PHE A 226 12.69 7.27 -3.53
CA PHE A 226 13.17 5.90 -3.41
C PHE A 226 14.58 5.68 -3.99
N ALA A 227 15.28 6.75 -4.35
CA ALA A 227 16.62 6.71 -4.95
C ALA A 227 16.73 5.78 -6.18
N LEU A 228 15.65 5.68 -6.96
CA LEU A 228 15.56 4.82 -8.14
C LEU A 228 16.26 5.47 -9.34
N LYS A 229 16.96 4.67 -10.16
CA LYS A 229 17.60 5.14 -11.40
C LYS A 229 16.59 5.13 -12.56
N TYR A 230 16.67 6.14 -13.44
CA TYR A 230 15.76 6.33 -14.58
C TYR A 230 15.59 5.07 -15.43
N ASP A 231 16.70 4.50 -15.87
CA ASP A 231 16.70 3.36 -16.80
C ASP A 231 16.07 2.09 -16.21
N ARG A 232 15.97 2.03 -14.88
CA ARG A 232 15.44 0.84 -14.19
C ARG A 232 13.95 0.92 -13.88
N ILE A 233 13.39 2.11 -13.65
CA ILE A 233 12.01 2.23 -13.19
C ILE A 233 11.03 1.64 -14.20
N PHE A 234 11.12 2.10 -15.46
CA PHE A 234 10.17 1.68 -16.50
C PHE A 234 10.36 0.23 -16.90
N SER A 235 11.59 -0.20 -17.06
CA SER A 235 11.90 -1.62 -17.35
C SER A 235 11.42 -2.54 -16.22
N GLU A 236 11.51 -2.10 -14.97
CA GLU A 236 11.05 -2.86 -13.83
C GLU A 236 9.51 -2.86 -13.69
N ILE A 237 8.83 -1.75 -14.01
CA ILE A 237 7.35 -1.73 -14.10
C ILE A 237 6.90 -2.74 -15.16
N THR A 238 7.41 -2.62 -16.39
CA THR A 238 7.05 -3.51 -17.51
C THR A 238 7.38 -4.98 -17.23
N ARG A 239 8.50 -5.26 -16.57
CA ARG A 239 8.87 -6.63 -16.20
C ARG A 239 7.89 -7.25 -15.21
N ARG A 240 7.46 -6.49 -14.20
CA ARG A 240 6.47 -6.96 -13.20
C ARG A 240 5.07 -7.08 -13.80
N GLU A 241 4.68 -6.13 -14.63
CA GLU A 241 3.46 -6.18 -15.41
C GLU A 241 3.40 -7.49 -16.21
N LYS A 242 4.41 -7.75 -17.04
CA LYS A 242 4.51 -8.99 -17.82
C LYS A 242 4.50 -10.23 -16.95
N PHE A 243 5.24 -10.25 -15.85
CA PHE A 243 5.26 -11.36 -14.92
C PHE A 243 3.87 -11.67 -14.32
N LEU A 244 3.14 -10.64 -13.90
CA LEU A 244 1.78 -10.81 -13.36
C LEU A 244 0.79 -11.27 -14.44
N CYS A 245 0.92 -10.78 -15.68
CA CYS A 245 0.15 -11.29 -16.83
C CYS A 245 0.42 -12.78 -17.04
N GLU A 246 1.69 -13.21 -17.05
CA GLU A 246 2.05 -14.62 -17.21
C GLU A 246 1.49 -15.52 -16.09
N LEU A 247 1.43 -15.02 -14.86
CA LEU A 247 0.79 -15.78 -13.75
C LEU A 247 -0.72 -15.93 -13.98
N ALA A 248 -1.38 -14.86 -14.43
CA ALA A 248 -2.81 -14.90 -14.74
C ALA A 248 -3.11 -15.86 -15.91
N ASP A 249 -2.31 -15.82 -16.98
CA ASP A 249 -2.45 -16.70 -18.14
C ASP A 249 -2.24 -18.17 -17.78
N LYS A 250 -1.39 -18.47 -16.79
CA LYS A 250 -1.19 -19.82 -16.25
C LYS A 250 -2.34 -20.28 -15.32
N GLY A 251 -3.32 -19.43 -15.07
CA GLY A 251 -4.45 -19.75 -14.20
C GLY A 251 -4.09 -19.82 -12.71
N ILE A 252 -2.96 -19.25 -12.29
CA ILE A 252 -2.58 -19.19 -10.88
C ILE A 252 -3.59 -18.31 -10.15
N SER A 253 -4.22 -18.82 -9.10
CA SER A 253 -5.28 -18.11 -8.40
C SER A 253 -5.17 -18.16 -6.88
N SER A 254 -4.52 -19.18 -6.32
CA SER A 254 -4.39 -19.26 -4.86
C SER A 254 -3.35 -18.26 -4.34
N ARG A 255 -3.66 -17.63 -3.20
CA ARG A 255 -2.74 -16.66 -2.57
C ARG A 255 -1.38 -17.27 -2.24
N ALA A 256 -1.35 -18.56 -1.85
CA ALA A 256 -0.11 -19.24 -1.55
C ALA A 256 0.80 -19.36 -2.78
N GLU A 257 0.22 -19.68 -3.96
CA GLU A 257 0.96 -19.79 -5.22
C GLU A 257 1.44 -18.41 -5.69
N VAL A 258 0.58 -17.39 -5.65
CA VAL A 258 0.95 -16.02 -6.03
C VAL A 258 2.09 -15.50 -5.13
N ARG A 259 2.00 -15.68 -3.82
CA ARG A 259 3.07 -15.28 -2.87
C ARG A 259 4.37 -16.03 -3.12
N ARG A 260 4.30 -17.33 -3.42
CA ARG A 260 5.47 -18.13 -3.79
C ARG A 260 6.11 -17.59 -5.06
N ALA A 261 5.33 -17.33 -6.12
CA ALA A 261 5.82 -16.80 -7.37
C ALA A 261 6.49 -15.42 -7.19
N ILE A 262 5.92 -14.53 -6.36
CA ILE A 262 6.52 -13.25 -6.01
C ILE A 262 7.84 -13.46 -5.25
N SER A 263 7.89 -14.38 -4.30
CA SER A 263 9.12 -14.71 -3.57
C SER A 263 10.22 -15.25 -4.50
N ASP A 264 9.86 -16.15 -5.41
CA ASP A 264 10.79 -16.73 -6.39
C ASP A 264 11.31 -15.65 -7.37
N TYR A 265 10.45 -14.70 -7.76
CA TYR A 265 10.85 -13.54 -8.55
C TYR A 265 11.95 -12.73 -7.84
N TYR A 266 11.83 -12.48 -6.55
CA TYR A 266 12.86 -11.81 -5.78
C TYR A 266 14.16 -12.63 -5.71
N GLN A 267 14.08 -13.94 -5.47
CA GLN A 267 15.25 -14.81 -5.36
C GLN A 267 16.05 -14.87 -6.68
N SER A 268 15.36 -14.97 -7.82
CA SER A 268 16.01 -15.00 -9.14
C SER A 268 16.82 -13.73 -9.44
N ARG A 269 16.44 -12.59 -8.86
CA ARG A 269 17.17 -11.33 -9.01
C ARG A 269 18.44 -11.27 -8.16
N PHE A 270 18.42 -11.86 -6.97
CA PHE A 270 19.60 -11.90 -6.09
C PHE A 270 20.66 -12.86 -6.63
N THR A 271 20.27 -13.98 -7.22
CA THR A 271 21.21 -14.93 -7.84
C THR A 271 21.83 -14.43 -9.14
N GLY A 272 21.12 -13.59 -9.90
CA GLY A 272 21.61 -12.98 -11.14
C GLY A 272 22.66 -11.87 -10.95
N HIS A 273 22.90 -11.37 -9.76
CA HIS A 273 23.90 -10.31 -9.46
C HIS A 273 25.22 -10.82 -8.87
N SER A 274 25.36 -12.14 -8.67
CA SER A 274 26.59 -12.75 -8.15
C SER A 274 27.66 -13.08 -9.22
N PHE A 275 27.36 -12.80 -10.49
CA PHE A 275 28.34 -12.99 -11.59
C PHE A 275 28.42 -11.74 -12.46
N ARG A 276 29.07 -10.68 -11.97
CA ARG A 276 29.88 -9.75 -12.78
C ARG A 276 30.75 -8.86 -11.89
#